data_f7fc1f5c21560d0b5be74151a48ddcd7
#
_entry.id   f7fc1f5c21560d0b5be74151a48ddcd7
#
_cell.length_a   1.000
_cell.length_b   1.000
_cell.length_c   1.000
_cell.angle_alpha   90.00
_cell.angle_beta   90.00
_cell.angle_gamma   90.00
#
_symmetry.space_group_name_H-M   'P 1'
#
loop_
_entity.id
_entity.type
_entity.pdbx_description
1 polymer ?
#
loop_
_entity_poly.entity_id
_entity_poly.type
_entity_poly.pdbx_seq_one_letter_code
_entity_poly.pdbx_strand_id
1 'polypeptide(L)'
;MHNKYVDIFNKLVKSYYDGSFDETVTKIMVCHEISPQETFKIITSLCGVTLDFDNNYIYNLKKAITNYSVNKNFIEKLDSCSVNCKKDMNDKTTCQLSCPFNAIIYDKDKNSTYINYDLCTGCGLCIDSCKNGNILDKIDILPIADLIKNNETVIAAVAPAIIGQFGENVSLDQLRAAFMKIGFSDMIEVAFAADMITIKEAVEFNNHVNTPEDLMITSCCCPMWVGMLKKVYSELVPNLSPSISPMIAAGRIIKKLNPDAKVVFIGPCIAKKAEAKDKELSNDIDFVLTFQEVDSIFKALDINPSTFDGVPTKEYASKGGRLYARTGGVSTAVYEAIEELYPEKSKLFKSIKAEGVKQCKEVLDKALNKELDANFIEGMGCIGGCVGGPKALIPKEQGKVYVDRLAITSPIKIATHSTTMEEVLSKLDINSLKDFEDEEKTRIFHRKFN
;
A
#
# COMPACT_ATOMS: atom_id res chain seq x y z
N MET A 1 3.37 -7.02 10.28
CA MET A 1 3.71 -8.17 11.17
C MET A 1 3.72 -7.72 12.62
N HIS A 2 3.26 -8.55 13.56
CA HIS A 2 3.35 -8.27 14.99
C HIS A 2 4.76 -8.60 15.52
N ASN A 3 5.31 -7.76 16.42
CA ASN A 3 6.69 -7.89 16.91
C ASN A 3 7.02 -9.26 17.52
N LYS A 4 6.03 -9.94 18.11
CA LYS A 4 6.15 -11.29 18.68
C LYS A 4 6.69 -12.33 17.67
N TYR A 5 6.47 -12.12 16.38
CA TYR A 5 6.78 -13.11 15.34
C TYR A 5 7.98 -12.74 14.45
N VAL A 6 8.65 -11.61 14.73
CA VAL A 6 9.80 -11.13 13.93
C VAL A 6 10.93 -12.15 13.90
N ASP A 7 11.28 -12.75 15.04
CA ASP A 7 12.36 -13.76 15.12
C ASP A 7 12.02 -15.02 14.30
N ILE A 8 10.77 -15.51 14.39
CA ILE A 8 10.32 -16.65 13.59
C ILE A 8 10.38 -16.31 12.10
N PHE A 9 9.89 -15.13 11.73
CA PHE A 9 9.92 -14.66 10.34
C PHE A 9 11.35 -14.59 9.79
N ASN A 10 12.27 -13.99 10.53
CA ASN A 10 13.67 -13.88 10.12
C ASN A 10 14.32 -15.25 9.91
N LYS A 11 14.03 -16.22 10.80
CA LYS A 11 14.50 -17.62 10.66
C LYS A 11 13.93 -18.28 9.41
N LEU A 12 12.62 -18.12 9.13
CA LEU A 12 11.98 -18.68 7.95
C LEU A 12 12.57 -18.08 6.67
N VAL A 13 12.72 -16.75 6.60
CA VAL A 13 13.31 -16.08 5.43
C VAL A 13 14.73 -16.57 5.21
N LYS A 14 15.62 -16.47 6.23
CA LYS A 14 17.01 -16.86 6.11
C LYS A 14 17.14 -18.32 5.65
N SER A 15 16.42 -19.23 6.29
CA SER A 15 16.49 -20.65 5.96
C SER A 15 15.95 -21.00 4.55
N TYR A 16 15.03 -20.20 4.04
CA TYR A 16 14.55 -20.36 2.66
C TYR A 16 15.62 -19.99 1.63
N TYR A 17 16.43 -18.96 1.90
CA TYR A 17 17.52 -18.54 1.04
C TYR A 17 18.74 -19.46 1.14
N ASP A 18 19.06 -19.97 2.32
CA ASP A 18 20.25 -20.86 2.55
C ASP A 18 19.95 -22.35 2.37
N GLY A 19 18.69 -22.73 2.14
CA GLY A 19 18.30 -24.12 1.84
C GLY A 19 17.99 -25.00 3.08
N SER A 20 18.03 -24.44 4.30
CA SER A 20 17.75 -25.16 5.57
C SER A 20 16.28 -25.03 6.03
N PHE A 21 15.35 -24.70 5.12
CA PHE A 21 13.98 -24.35 5.44
C PHE A 21 13.22 -25.49 6.18
N ASP A 22 13.35 -26.73 5.71
CA ASP A 22 12.64 -27.89 6.27
C ASP A 22 13.04 -28.15 7.74
N GLU A 23 14.34 -28.04 8.05
CA GLU A 23 14.85 -28.18 9.42
C GLU A 23 14.34 -27.04 10.32
N THR A 24 14.31 -25.83 9.79
CA THR A 24 13.87 -24.62 10.53
C THR A 24 12.39 -24.72 10.87
N VAL A 25 11.53 -25.09 9.89
CA VAL A 25 10.09 -25.32 10.13
C VAL A 25 9.89 -26.40 11.19
N THR A 26 10.61 -27.52 11.09
CA THR A 26 10.54 -28.61 12.09
C THR A 26 10.91 -28.13 13.49
N LYS A 27 11.99 -27.39 13.63
CA LYS A 27 12.43 -26.81 14.92
C LYS A 27 11.37 -25.87 15.51
N ILE A 28 10.77 -25.00 14.69
CA ILE A 28 9.72 -24.08 15.14
C ILE A 28 8.50 -24.86 15.62
N MET A 29 8.08 -25.91 14.91
CA MET A 29 6.93 -26.73 15.28
C MET A 29 7.12 -27.46 16.62
N VAL A 30 8.35 -27.88 16.95
CA VAL A 30 8.66 -28.59 18.20
C VAL A 30 8.84 -27.65 19.40
N CYS A 31 9.35 -26.42 19.17
CA CYS A 31 9.73 -25.50 20.24
C CYS A 31 8.59 -24.57 20.72
N HIS A 32 7.41 -24.61 20.13
CA HIS A 32 6.31 -23.71 20.50
C HIS A 32 5.40 -24.28 21.60
N GLU A 33 5.07 -23.42 22.60
CA GLU A 33 4.20 -23.78 23.76
C GLU A 33 2.70 -23.83 23.41
N ILE A 34 2.31 -23.53 22.16
CA ILE A 34 0.92 -23.54 21.67
C ILE A 34 0.68 -24.80 20.82
N SER A 35 -0.60 -25.06 20.48
CA SER A 35 -0.96 -26.25 19.70
C SER A 35 -0.23 -26.29 18.34
N PRO A 36 0.08 -27.51 17.81
CA PRO A 36 0.69 -27.63 16.49
C PRO A 36 -0.11 -26.95 15.38
N GLN A 37 -1.44 -26.98 15.45
CA GLN A 37 -2.33 -26.31 14.49
C GLN A 37 -2.12 -24.79 14.48
N GLU A 38 -2.05 -24.16 15.65
CA GLU A 38 -1.84 -22.72 15.74
C GLU A 38 -0.40 -22.33 15.40
N THR A 39 0.59 -23.12 15.80
CA THR A 39 1.99 -22.89 15.40
C THR A 39 2.11 -22.92 13.88
N PHE A 40 1.48 -23.92 13.24
CA PHE A 40 1.49 -24.02 11.79
C PHE A 40 0.74 -22.85 11.12
N LYS A 41 -0.37 -22.40 11.69
CA LYS A 41 -1.12 -21.23 11.23
C LYS A 41 -0.26 -19.94 11.27
N ILE A 42 0.59 -19.78 12.29
CA ILE A 42 1.57 -18.70 12.36
C ILE A 42 2.59 -18.83 11.22
N ILE A 43 3.18 -20.03 11.05
CA ILE A 43 4.17 -20.29 10.00
C ILE A 43 3.57 -19.99 8.62
N THR A 44 2.38 -20.52 8.31
CA THR A 44 1.73 -20.30 7.00
C THR A 44 1.42 -18.85 6.74
N SER A 45 0.97 -18.09 7.75
CA SER A 45 0.74 -16.64 7.63
C SER A 45 2.05 -15.89 7.35
N LEU A 46 3.14 -16.25 8.03
CA LEU A 46 4.46 -15.64 7.80
C LEU A 46 5.09 -16.05 6.46
N CYS A 47 4.65 -17.16 5.87
CA CYS A 47 5.03 -17.62 4.54
C CYS A 47 4.07 -17.18 3.42
N GLY A 48 3.06 -16.36 3.73
CA GLY A 48 2.11 -15.84 2.75
C GLY A 48 1.11 -16.84 2.18
N VAL A 49 0.89 -17.99 2.83
CA VAL A 49 0.00 -19.05 2.35
C VAL A 49 -1.10 -19.39 3.36
N THR A 50 -2.08 -20.17 2.93
CA THR A 50 -3.16 -20.67 3.82
C THR A 50 -3.23 -22.19 3.67
N LEU A 51 -2.95 -22.89 4.77
CA LEU A 51 -2.99 -24.35 4.83
C LEU A 51 -3.40 -24.80 6.22
N ASP A 52 -4.11 -25.92 6.29
CA ASP A 52 -4.35 -26.64 7.53
C ASP A 52 -3.16 -27.54 7.87
N PHE A 53 -2.94 -27.77 9.15
CA PHE A 53 -1.87 -28.66 9.64
C PHE A 53 -2.23 -30.12 9.40
N ASP A 54 -1.33 -30.86 8.75
CA ASP A 54 -1.44 -32.30 8.51
C ASP A 54 -0.07 -32.99 8.66
N ASN A 55 -0.06 -34.33 8.48
CA ASN A 55 1.17 -35.12 8.60
C ASN A 55 2.22 -34.79 7.52
N ASN A 56 1.83 -34.21 6.41
CA ASN A 56 2.71 -33.82 5.29
C ASN A 56 2.98 -32.31 5.24
N TYR A 57 2.81 -31.61 6.35
CA TYR A 57 2.79 -30.14 6.46
C TYR A 57 3.98 -29.45 5.78
N ILE A 58 5.21 -29.97 5.87
CA ILE A 58 6.39 -29.37 5.22
C ILE A 58 6.28 -29.44 3.70
N TYR A 59 5.94 -30.62 3.17
CA TYR A 59 5.76 -30.80 1.72
C TYR A 59 4.65 -29.88 1.18
N ASN A 60 3.50 -29.85 1.87
CA ASN A 60 2.36 -29.03 1.49
C ASN A 60 2.68 -27.54 1.60
N LEU A 61 3.43 -27.11 2.61
CA LEU A 61 3.90 -25.72 2.78
C LEU A 61 4.79 -25.29 1.60
N LYS A 62 5.80 -26.09 1.24
CA LYS A 62 6.68 -25.81 0.10
C LYS A 62 5.90 -25.74 -1.21
N LYS A 63 5.02 -26.72 -1.43
CA LYS A 63 4.15 -26.75 -2.62
C LYS A 63 3.25 -25.51 -2.70
N ALA A 64 2.72 -25.04 -1.57
CA ALA A 64 1.88 -23.83 -1.55
C ALA A 64 2.69 -22.53 -1.78
N ILE A 65 3.95 -22.48 -1.36
CA ILE A 65 4.86 -21.35 -1.65
C ILE A 65 5.16 -21.31 -3.16
N THR A 66 5.55 -22.44 -3.76
CA THR A 66 5.91 -22.53 -5.19
C THR A 66 4.70 -22.38 -6.13
N ASN A 67 3.55 -22.89 -5.73
CA ASN A 67 2.29 -22.76 -6.49
C ASN A 67 1.38 -21.71 -5.85
N TYR A 68 1.94 -20.56 -5.53
CA TYR A 68 1.22 -19.49 -4.85
C TYR A 68 -0.11 -19.15 -5.52
N SER A 69 -1.17 -19.23 -4.74
CA SER A 69 -2.49 -18.73 -5.11
C SER A 69 -2.83 -17.48 -4.32
N VAL A 70 -3.44 -16.53 -4.99
CA VAL A 70 -3.79 -15.23 -4.40
C VAL A 70 -4.66 -15.40 -3.16
N ASN A 71 -4.16 -14.97 -2.00
CA ASN A 71 -4.95 -14.92 -0.78
C ASN A 71 -6.00 -13.82 -0.86
N LYS A 72 -7.25 -14.15 -0.55
CA LYS A 72 -8.34 -13.16 -0.45
C LYS A 72 -8.31 -12.40 0.88
N ASN A 73 -7.81 -13.05 1.94
CA ASN A 73 -7.82 -12.54 3.31
C ASN A 73 -6.39 -12.35 3.79
N PHE A 74 -5.97 -11.10 4.01
CA PHE A 74 -4.63 -10.74 4.47
C PHE A 74 -4.49 -10.66 5.98
N ILE A 75 -5.63 -10.63 6.70
CA ILE A 75 -5.68 -10.57 8.15
C ILE A 75 -6.32 -11.85 8.64
N GLU A 76 -5.65 -12.51 9.56
CA GLU A 76 -6.08 -13.79 10.11
C GLU A 76 -6.05 -13.73 11.64
N LYS A 77 -6.93 -14.48 12.30
CA LYS A 77 -7.01 -14.54 13.75
C LYS A 77 -6.73 -15.95 14.24
N LEU A 78 -5.92 -16.07 15.30
CA LEU A 78 -5.68 -17.34 15.97
C LEU A 78 -6.91 -17.78 16.77
N ASP A 79 -7.14 -19.09 16.82
CA ASP A 79 -8.32 -19.68 17.47
C ASP A 79 -8.22 -19.60 19.00
N SER A 80 -6.99 -19.64 19.57
CA SER A 80 -6.72 -19.41 21.00
C SER A 80 -6.93 -17.97 21.46
N CYS A 81 -7.35 -17.07 20.59
CA CYS A 81 -7.70 -15.73 20.98
C CYS A 81 -8.85 -15.74 22.01
N SER A 82 -8.48 -15.80 23.26
CA SER A 82 -9.40 -15.84 24.37
C SER A 82 -9.88 -14.44 24.78
N VAL A 83 -10.98 -14.42 25.49
CA VAL A 83 -11.73 -13.26 26.00
C VAL A 83 -10.99 -12.45 27.07
N ASN A 84 -9.77 -12.82 27.45
CA ASN A 84 -8.94 -12.09 28.43
C ASN A 84 -8.37 -10.76 27.90
N CYS A 85 -8.86 -10.27 26.76
CA CYS A 85 -8.58 -8.93 26.27
C CYS A 85 -9.26 -7.89 27.14
N LYS A 86 -8.57 -6.77 27.42
CA LYS A 86 -9.20 -5.61 28.04
C LYS A 86 -10.40 -5.18 27.19
N LYS A 87 -11.53 -5.06 27.83
CA LYS A 87 -12.77 -4.53 27.27
C LYS A 87 -13.00 -3.11 27.80
N ASP A 88 -13.66 -2.29 26.98
CA ASP A 88 -14.12 -0.96 27.41
C ASP A 88 -15.40 -1.04 28.24
N MET A 89 -15.95 0.11 28.61
CA MET A 89 -17.22 0.22 29.36
C MET A 89 -18.43 -0.36 28.60
N ASN A 90 -18.31 -0.55 27.27
CA ASN A 90 -19.33 -1.14 26.40
C ASN A 90 -19.03 -2.60 26.05
N ASP A 91 -18.19 -3.27 26.80
CA ASP A 91 -17.77 -4.67 26.63
C ASP A 91 -17.05 -4.95 25.29
N LYS A 92 -16.51 -3.91 24.62
CA LYS A 92 -15.76 -4.05 23.35
C LYS A 92 -14.28 -4.27 23.60
N THR A 93 -13.70 -5.21 22.84
CA THR A 93 -12.26 -5.50 22.85
C THR A 93 -11.47 -4.39 22.12
N THR A 94 -10.16 -4.27 22.39
CA THR A 94 -9.30 -3.29 21.73
C THR A 94 -9.29 -3.42 20.22
N CYS A 95 -9.34 -4.64 19.67
CA CYS A 95 -9.39 -4.85 18.23
C CYS A 95 -10.74 -4.42 17.62
N GLN A 96 -11.86 -4.55 18.34
CA GLN A 96 -13.16 -4.03 17.90
C GLN A 96 -13.16 -2.50 17.87
N LEU A 97 -12.62 -1.87 18.92
CA LEU A 97 -12.52 -0.39 19.01
C LEU A 97 -11.61 0.21 17.93
N SER A 98 -10.58 -0.51 17.53
CA SER A 98 -9.64 -0.06 16.49
C SER A 98 -10.18 -0.21 15.06
N CYS A 99 -11.28 -0.96 14.86
CA CYS A 99 -11.82 -1.24 13.55
C CYS A 99 -12.78 -0.15 13.06
N PRO A 100 -12.41 0.71 12.09
CA PRO A 100 -13.28 1.79 11.62
C PRO A 100 -14.48 1.29 10.80
N PHE A 101 -14.47 0.02 10.39
CA PHE A 101 -15.49 -0.62 9.56
C PHE A 101 -16.38 -1.59 10.35
N ASN A 102 -16.22 -1.69 11.68
CA ASN A 102 -16.92 -2.65 12.54
C ASN A 102 -16.83 -4.11 12.05
N ALA A 103 -15.73 -4.46 11.38
CA ALA A 103 -15.52 -5.78 10.80
C ALA A 103 -15.18 -6.86 11.84
N ILE A 104 -14.88 -6.50 13.10
CA ILE A 104 -14.58 -7.44 14.18
C ILE A 104 -15.83 -7.60 15.02
N ILE A 105 -16.46 -8.77 14.91
CA ILE A 105 -17.75 -9.09 15.51
C ILE A 105 -17.54 -10.05 16.69
N TYR A 106 -18.25 -9.82 17.78
CA TYR A 106 -18.23 -10.71 18.94
C TYR A 106 -19.24 -11.85 18.75
N ASP A 107 -18.76 -13.07 18.85
CA ASP A 107 -19.55 -14.30 18.85
C ASP A 107 -19.82 -14.70 20.31
N LYS A 108 -21.07 -14.62 20.72
CA LYS A 108 -21.50 -14.94 22.10
C LYS A 108 -21.37 -16.43 22.42
N ASP A 109 -21.60 -17.29 21.44
CA ASP A 109 -21.61 -18.74 21.62
C ASP A 109 -20.18 -19.27 21.81
N LYS A 110 -19.22 -18.69 21.09
CA LYS A 110 -17.80 -19.04 21.19
C LYS A 110 -17.04 -18.18 22.21
N ASN A 111 -17.69 -17.20 22.80
CA ASN A 111 -17.06 -16.21 23.68
C ASN A 111 -15.76 -15.63 23.09
N SER A 112 -15.76 -15.34 21.80
CA SER A 112 -14.61 -14.83 21.07
C SER A 112 -15.03 -13.88 19.96
N THR A 113 -14.08 -13.14 19.38
CA THR A 113 -14.35 -12.31 18.21
C THR A 113 -13.96 -13.04 16.92
N TYR A 114 -14.62 -12.71 15.81
CA TYR A 114 -14.22 -13.14 14.48
C TYR A 114 -14.16 -11.94 13.51
N ILE A 115 -13.50 -12.11 12.38
CA ILE A 115 -13.37 -11.09 11.33
C ILE A 115 -14.44 -11.37 10.26
N ASN A 116 -15.35 -10.41 10.07
CA ASN A 116 -16.24 -10.42 8.90
C ASN A 116 -15.47 -9.84 7.71
N TYR A 117 -15.11 -10.70 6.78
CA TYR A 117 -14.29 -10.33 5.63
C TYR A 117 -15.03 -9.49 4.59
N ASP A 118 -16.37 -9.50 4.56
CA ASP A 118 -17.15 -8.62 3.68
C ASP A 118 -17.06 -7.15 4.13
N LEU A 119 -16.92 -6.92 5.42
CA LEU A 119 -16.73 -5.59 6.00
C LEU A 119 -15.25 -5.18 6.07
N CYS A 120 -14.34 -6.14 6.19
CA CYS A 120 -12.92 -5.89 6.36
C CYS A 120 -12.31 -5.27 5.11
N THR A 121 -11.55 -4.17 5.28
CA THR A 121 -10.78 -3.51 4.20
C THR A 121 -9.29 -3.86 4.25
N GLY A 122 -8.87 -4.77 5.14
CA GLY A 122 -7.46 -5.15 5.28
C GLY A 122 -6.54 -4.05 5.82
N CYS A 123 -7.06 -3.02 6.49
CA CYS A 123 -6.27 -1.86 6.93
C CYS A 123 -5.20 -2.18 8.00
N GLY A 124 -5.31 -3.31 8.72
CA GLY A 124 -4.32 -3.78 9.69
C GLY A 124 -4.35 -3.12 11.08
N LEU A 125 -5.22 -2.14 11.34
CA LEU A 125 -5.30 -1.46 12.64
C LEU A 125 -5.54 -2.41 13.82
N CYS A 126 -6.25 -3.50 13.58
CA CYS A 126 -6.50 -4.54 14.58
C CYS A 126 -5.25 -5.35 14.95
N ILE A 127 -4.28 -5.48 14.04
CA ILE A 127 -3.00 -6.16 14.30
C ILE A 127 -2.20 -5.36 15.33
N ASP A 128 -2.07 -4.05 15.10
CA ASP A 128 -1.29 -3.16 15.97
C ASP A 128 -1.97 -2.95 17.33
N SER A 129 -3.31 -3.04 17.38
CA SER A 129 -4.07 -2.97 18.63
C SER A 129 -4.05 -4.26 19.45
N CYS A 130 -3.70 -5.40 18.84
CA CYS A 130 -3.69 -6.71 19.49
C CYS A 130 -2.40 -6.95 20.27
N LYS A 131 -2.37 -6.60 21.57
CA LYS A 131 -1.17 -6.77 22.42
C LYS A 131 -0.67 -8.22 22.51
N ASN A 132 -1.55 -9.18 22.35
CA ASN A 132 -1.23 -10.60 22.48
C ASN A 132 -0.69 -11.22 21.16
N GLY A 133 -0.73 -10.48 20.05
CA GLY A 133 -0.32 -10.97 18.74
C GLY A 133 -1.23 -12.05 18.15
N ASN A 134 -2.50 -12.12 18.56
CA ASN A 134 -3.43 -13.14 18.07
C ASN A 134 -4.12 -12.76 16.74
N ILE A 135 -3.77 -11.60 16.17
CA ILE A 135 -4.17 -11.20 14.83
C ILE A 135 -2.92 -11.10 13.98
N LEU A 136 -2.91 -11.85 12.89
CA LEU A 136 -1.78 -12.00 11.98
C LEU A 136 -2.05 -11.29 10.66
N ASP A 137 -1.00 -10.88 9.99
CA ASP A 137 -1.01 -10.50 8.57
C ASP A 137 -0.21 -11.51 7.74
N LYS A 138 -0.63 -11.76 6.51
CA LYS A 138 0.09 -12.63 5.58
C LYS A 138 1.22 -11.87 4.90
N ILE A 139 2.39 -12.52 4.80
CA ILE A 139 3.62 -11.92 4.28
C ILE A 139 4.11 -12.72 3.08
N ASP A 140 4.03 -12.14 1.88
CA ASP A 140 4.22 -12.84 0.61
C ASP A 140 5.69 -12.98 0.17
N ILE A 141 6.69 -12.81 1.07
CA ILE A 141 8.11 -12.81 0.67
C ILE A 141 8.61 -14.17 0.15
N LEU A 142 8.14 -15.29 0.70
CA LEU A 142 8.62 -16.59 0.24
C LEU A 142 8.11 -16.94 -1.15
N PRO A 143 6.84 -16.68 -1.54
CA PRO A 143 6.43 -16.73 -2.93
C PRO A 143 7.23 -15.81 -3.86
N ILE A 144 7.56 -14.59 -3.43
CA ILE A 144 8.41 -13.67 -4.19
C ILE A 144 9.82 -14.24 -4.36
N ALA A 145 10.41 -14.78 -3.29
CA ALA A 145 11.73 -15.42 -3.33
C ALA A 145 11.76 -16.63 -4.26
N ASP A 146 10.67 -17.39 -4.37
CA ASP A 146 10.54 -18.49 -5.30
C ASP A 146 10.55 -18.02 -6.77
N LEU A 147 9.78 -16.97 -7.08
CA LEU A 147 9.80 -16.34 -8.41
C LEU A 147 11.20 -15.85 -8.80
N ILE A 148 11.90 -15.19 -7.87
CA ILE A 148 13.28 -14.72 -8.07
C ILE A 148 14.21 -15.91 -8.35
N LYS A 149 14.10 -17.01 -7.60
CA LYS A 149 14.90 -18.22 -7.82
C LYS A 149 14.64 -18.88 -9.18
N ASN A 150 13.43 -18.74 -9.70
CA ASN A 150 13.05 -19.25 -11.01
C ASN A 150 13.40 -18.28 -12.16
N ASN A 151 14.19 -17.24 -11.90
CA ASN A 151 14.61 -16.22 -12.86
C ASN A 151 13.46 -15.42 -13.50
N GLU A 152 12.35 -15.28 -12.81
CA GLU A 152 11.28 -14.37 -13.23
C GLU A 152 11.73 -12.91 -13.12
N THR A 153 11.25 -12.07 -14.02
CA THR A 153 11.48 -10.61 -13.91
C THR A 153 10.59 -10.05 -12.81
N VAL A 154 11.18 -9.72 -11.66
CA VAL A 154 10.46 -9.18 -10.50
C VAL A 154 10.90 -7.74 -10.25
N ILE A 155 9.95 -6.80 -10.33
CA ILE A 155 10.18 -5.35 -10.18
C ILE A 155 9.67 -4.87 -8.83
N ALA A 156 10.50 -4.14 -8.08
CA ALA A 156 10.11 -3.46 -6.85
C ALA A 156 9.54 -2.07 -7.18
N ALA A 157 8.25 -1.85 -6.98
CA ALA A 157 7.59 -0.55 -7.11
C ALA A 157 7.47 0.11 -5.73
N VAL A 158 8.31 1.12 -5.42
CA VAL A 158 8.44 1.66 -4.07
C VAL A 158 7.63 2.94 -3.88
N ALA A 159 6.90 3.02 -2.76
CA ALA A 159 6.19 4.24 -2.36
C ALA A 159 7.17 5.39 -2.03
N PRO A 160 6.87 6.65 -2.36
CA PRO A 160 7.77 7.77 -2.07
C PRO A 160 8.01 7.99 -0.57
N ALA A 161 7.16 7.44 0.30
CA ALA A 161 7.36 7.43 1.75
C ALA A 161 8.55 6.56 2.21
N ILE A 162 9.24 5.86 1.30
CA ILE A 162 10.39 4.99 1.62
C ILE A 162 11.62 5.77 2.05
N ILE A 163 11.73 7.03 1.62
CA ILE A 163 12.91 7.85 1.92
C ILE A 163 13.09 8.04 3.44
N GLY A 164 14.29 7.79 3.92
CA GLY A 164 14.65 7.87 5.33
C GLY A 164 14.23 6.66 6.19
N GLN A 165 13.42 5.72 5.66
CA GLN A 165 12.93 4.57 6.43
C GLN A 165 14.05 3.59 6.81
N PHE A 166 15.05 3.44 5.96
CA PHE A 166 16.18 2.51 6.16
C PHE A 166 17.49 3.21 6.50
N GLY A 167 17.41 4.44 6.96
CA GLY A 167 18.53 5.30 7.35
C GLY A 167 18.41 6.70 6.76
N GLU A 168 18.77 7.72 7.54
CA GLU A 168 18.60 9.13 7.17
C GLU A 168 19.29 9.50 5.83
N ASN A 169 20.46 8.92 5.60
CA ASN A 169 21.31 9.25 4.45
C ASN A 169 21.25 8.16 3.34
N VAL A 170 20.36 7.19 3.47
CA VAL A 170 20.19 6.16 2.45
C VAL A 170 19.44 6.75 1.25
N SER A 171 20.09 6.78 0.09
CA SER A 171 19.52 7.28 -1.14
C SER A 171 18.60 6.26 -1.82
N LEU A 172 17.77 6.72 -2.78
CA LEU A 172 16.98 5.82 -3.63
C LEU A 172 17.88 4.88 -4.44
N ASP A 173 19.03 5.34 -4.92
CA ASP A 173 19.99 4.51 -5.67
C ASP A 173 20.58 3.39 -4.81
N GLN A 174 20.86 3.67 -3.54
CA GLN A 174 21.29 2.65 -2.57
C GLN A 174 20.19 1.65 -2.25
N LEU A 175 18.94 2.11 -2.12
CA LEU A 175 17.79 1.22 -1.97
C LEU A 175 17.61 0.32 -3.19
N ARG A 176 17.76 0.88 -4.41
CA ARG A 176 17.73 0.11 -5.64
C ARG A 176 18.78 -1.02 -5.64
N ALA A 177 20.01 -0.70 -5.27
CA ALA A 177 21.08 -1.70 -5.12
C ALA A 177 20.72 -2.77 -4.06
N ALA A 178 20.13 -2.38 -2.93
CA ALA A 178 19.72 -3.30 -1.88
C ALA A 178 18.59 -4.24 -2.33
N PHE A 179 17.58 -3.74 -3.08
CA PHE A 179 16.54 -4.59 -3.66
C PHE A 179 17.09 -5.55 -4.71
N MET A 180 18.00 -5.09 -5.58
CA MET A 180 18.71 -5.97 -6.53
C MET A 180 19.53 -7.04 -5.79
N LYS A 181 20.09 -6.72 -4.62
CA LYS A 181 20.80 -7.70 -3.78
C LYS A 181 19.88 -8.79 -3.20
N ILE A 182 18.61 -8.48 -2.90
CA ILE A 182 17.58 -9.50 -2.56
C ILE A 182 17.32 -10.42 -3.76
N GLY A 183 17.46 -9.90 -4.99
CA GLY A 183 17.22 -10.60 -6.25
C GLY A 183 16.14 -9.97 -7.13
N PHE A 184 15.60 -8.81 -6.76
CA PHE A 184 14.74 -8.05 -7.68
C PHE A 184 15.52 -7.67 -8.95
N SER A 185 14.83 -7.70 -10.08
CA SER A 185 15.42 -7.29 -11.36
C SER A 185 15.67 -5.78 -11.42
N ASP A 186 14.78 -5.01 -10.78
CA ASP A 186 14.88 -3.55 -10.69
C ASP A 186 14.02 -2.97 -9.57
N MET A 187 14.20 -1.66 -9.30
CA MET A 187 13.37 -0.84 -8.40
C MET A 187 12.92 0.44 -9.11
N ILE A 188 11.62 0.75 -9.04
CA ILE A 188 11.01 1.94 -9.63
C ILE A 188 10.30 2.75 -8.54
N GLU A 189 10.44 4.09 -8.60
CA GLU A 189 9.73 5.01 -7.70
C GLU A 189 8.28 5.21 -8.16
N VAL A 190 7.29 4.83 -7.34
CA VAL A 190 5.86 4.98 -7.66
C VAL A 190 5.43 6.44 -7.77
N ALA A 191 6.19 7.37 -7.21
CA ALA A 191 5.97 8.80 -7.40
C ALA A 191 6.00 9.22 -8.87
N PHE A 192 6.73 8.50 -9.74
CA PHE A 192 6.71 8.71 -11.18
C PHE A 192 5.32 8.42 -11.79
N ALA A 193 4.67 7.34 -11.35
CA ALA A 193 3.28 7.07 -11.76
C ALA A 193 2.28 8.06 -11.12
N ALA A 194 2.59 8.61 -9.94
CA ALA A 194 1.78 9.65 -9.32
C ALA A 194 1.75 10.93 -10.17
N ASP A 195 2.82 11.25 -10.90
CA ASP A 195 2.83 12.39 -11.82
C ASP A 195 1.79 12.24 -12.94
N MET A 196 1.63 11.05 -13.49
CA MET A 196 0.61 10.77 -14.52
C MET A 196 -0.82 10.89 -13.97
N ILE A 197 -1.02 10.37 -12.74
CA ILE A 197 -2.30 10.52 -12.05
C ILE A 197 -2.60 11.98 -11.70
N THR A 198 -1.58 12.77 -11.36
CA THR A 198 -1.72 14.22 -11.12
C THR A 198 -2.28 14.93 -12.34
N ILE A 199 -1.75 14.66 -13.53
CA ILE A 199 -2.26 15.24 -14.78
C ILE A 199 -3.69 14.77 -15.03
N LYS A 200 -3.97 13.48 -14.84
CA LYS A 200 -5.31 12.92 -15.00
C LYS A 200 -6.33 13.61 -14.08
N GLU A 201 -6.01 13.78 -12.80
CA GLU A 201 -6.91 14.46 -11.86
C GLU A 201 -7.05 15.97 -12.14
N ALA A 202 -6.03 16.61 -12.69
CA ALA A 202 -6.13 18.02 -13.14
C ALA A 202 -7.11 18.15 -14.31
N VAL A 203 -7.06 17.24 -15.28
CA VAL A 203 -8.03 17.16 -16.40
C VAL A 203 -9.43 16.87 -15.88
N GLU A 204 -9.59 15.94 -14.97
CA GLU A 204 -10.90 15.62 -14.36
C GLU A 204 -11.48 16.80 -13.62
N PHE A 205 -10.66 17.53 -12.84
CA PHE A 205 -11.10 18.77 -12.18
C PHE A 205 -11.58 19.81 -13.21
N ASN A 206 -10.82 20.03 -14.29
CA ASN A 206 -11.22 20.95 -15.35
C ASN A 206 -12.58 20.59 -15.96
N ASN A 207 -12.85 19.30 -16.15
CA ASN A 207 -14.07 18.81 -16.80
C ASN A 207 -15.29 18.82 -15.87
N HIS A 208 -15.10 18.50 -14.58
CA HIS A 208 -16.21 18.28 -13.65
C HIS A 208 -16.51 19.46 -12.73
N VAL A 209 -15.52 20.30 -12.42
CA VAL A 209 -15.71 21.45 -11.51
C VAL A 209 -15.86 22.73 -12.33
N ASN A 210 -17.08 23.21 -12.48
CA ASN A 210 -17.43 24.40 -13.22
C ASN A 210 -17.89 25.57 -12.34
N THR A 211 -18.40 25.24 -11.15
CA THR A 211 -18.87 26.21 -10.15
C THR A 211 -18.26 25.90 -8.78
N PRO A 212 -18.26 26.85 -7.83
CA PRO A 212 -17.78 26.60 -6.46
C PRO A 212 -18.53 25.48 -5.71
N GLU A 213 -19.77 25.17 -6.12
CA GLU A 213 -20.65 24.18 -5.54
C GLU A 213 -20.37 22.75 -6.05
N ASP A 214 -19.67 22.62 -7.18
CA ASP A 214 -19.28 21.32 -7.71
C ASP A 214 -18.21 20.70 -6.79
N LEU A 215 -18.21 19.38 -6.66
CA LEU A 215 -17.32 18.68 -5.74
C LEU A 215 -16.61 17.54 -6.46
N MET A 216 -15.30 17.52 -6.33
CA MET A 216 -14.43 16.40 -6.70
C MET A 216 -13.73 15.83 -5.47
N ILE A 217 -13.78 14.53 -5.31
CA ILE A 217 -13.10 13.79 -4.23
C ILE A 217 -12.00 12.95 -4.86
N THR A 218 -10.74 13.16 -4.47
CA THR A 218 -9.66 12.32 -4.99
C THR A 218 -9.74 10.88 -4.45
N SER A 219 -9.51 9.91 -5.32
CA SER A 219 -9.49 8.48 -4.99
C SER A 219 -8.10 7.88 -5.11
N CYS A 220 -7.14 8.67 -5.56
CA CYS A 220 -5.94 8.15 -6.18
C CYS A 220 -4.89 7.55 -5.24
N CYS A 221 -4.99 7.61 -3.92
CA CYS A 221 -3.84 7.15 -3.14
C CYS A 221 -4.15 6.26 -1.94
N CYS A 222 -5.23 6.47 -1.21
CA CYS A 222 -5.48 5.78 0.06
C CYS A 222 -6.62 4.75 0.00
N PRO A 223 -6.32 3.42 0.05
CA PRO A 223 -7.37 2.39 0.02
C PRO A 223 -8.36 2.47 1.17
N MET A 224 -7.92 2.97 2.34
CA MET A 224 -8.80 3.14 3.48
C MET A 224 -9.80 4.28 3.26
N TRP A 225 -9.36 5.38 2.63
CA TRP A 225 -10.21 6.49 2.22
C TRP A 225 -11.27 6.04 1.21
N VAL A 226 -10.84 5.37 0.14
CA VAL A 226 -11.75 4.81 -0.87
C VAL A 226 -12.70 3.79 -0.26
N GLY A 227 -12.22 2.93 0.63
CA GLY A 227 -13.06 1.97 1.34
C GLY A 227 -14.11 2.63 2.23
N MET A 228 -13.79 3.79 2.84
CA MET A 228 -14.73 4.57 3.63
C MET A 228 -15.84 5.17 2.76
N LEU A 229 -15.48 5.75 1.62
CA LEU A 229 -16.44 6.24 0.63
C LEU A 229 -17.35 5.12 0.11
N LYS A 230 -16.79 4.01 -0.36
CA LYS A 230 -17.58 2.89 -0.92
C LYS A 230 -18.51 2.23 0.11
N LYS A 231 -18.08 2.08 1.38
CA LYS A 231 -18.81 1.26 2.39
C LYS A 231 -19.63 2.07 3.37
N VAL A 232 -19.31 3.33 3.59
CA VAL A 232 -19.95 4.16 4.62
C VAL A 232 -20.60 5.41 4.04
N TYR A 233 -20.01 5.99 3.00
CA TYR A 233 -20.43 7.25 2.39
C TYR A 233 -20.74 7.07 0.89
N SER A 234 -21.49 6.01 0.56
CA SER A 234 -21.78 5.63 -0.85
C SER A 234 -22.49 6.72 -1.66
N GLU A 235 -23.21 7.62 -1.02
CA GLU A 235 -23.85 8.77 -1.65
C GLU A 235 -22.85 9.76 -2.28
N LEU A 236 -21.60 9.79 -1.79
CA LEU A 236 -20.53 10.63 -2.33
C LEU A 236 -19.70 9.96 -3.43
N VAL A 237 -19.94 8.68 -3.74
CA VAL A 237 -19.23 7.95 -4.80
C VAL A 237 -19.34 8.63 -6.18
N PRO A 238 -20.46 9.25 -6.58
CA PRO A 238 -20.55 9.99 -7.84
C PRO A 238 -19.58 11.18 -7.96
N ASN A 239 -19.09 11.72 -6.84
CA ASN A 239 -18.10 12.80 -6.80
C ASN A 239 -16.65 12.28 -6.76
N LEU A 240 -16.46 10.97 -6.69
CA LEU A 240 -15.15 10.35 -6.57
C LEU A 240 -14.47 10.30 -7.94
N SER A 241 -13.23 10.82 -8.02
CA SER A 241 -12.40 10.68 -9.21
C SER A 241 -12.29 9.20 -9.62
N PRO A 242 -12.49 8.85 -10.90
CA PRO A 242 -12.31 7.48 -11.37
C PRO A 242 -10.84 7.07 -11.52
N SER A 243 -9.92 7.89 -11.08
CA SER A 243 -8.48 7.61 -11.14
C SER A 243 -8.09 6.44 -10.25
N ILE A 244 -7.17 5.59 -10.75
CA ILE A 244 -6.54 4.54 -9.94
C ILE A 244 -5.43 5.11 -9.05
N SER A 245 -4.96 4.32 -8.08
CA SER A 245 -3.82 4.75 -7.26
C SER A 245 -2.51 4.70 -8.05
N PRO A 246 -1.48 5.51 -7.67
CA PRO A 246 -0.15 5.43 -8.27
C PRO A 246 0.49 4.04 -8.21
N MET A 247 0.18 3.24 -7.16
CA MET A 247 0.59 1.84 -7.09
C MET A 247 0.04 1.03 -8.26
N ILE A 248 -1.26 1.13 -8.51
CA ILE A 248 -1.92 0.40 -9.61
C ILE A 248 -1.45 0.94 -10.96
N ALA A 249 -1.30 2.26 -11.10
CA ALA A 249 -0.78 2.88 -12.31
C ALA A 249 0.63 2.35 -12.65
N ALA A 250 1.54 2.32 -11.67
CA ALA A 250 2.88 1.76 -11.84
C ALA A 250 2.82 0.29 -12.31
N GLY A 251 1.97 -0.53 -11.68
CA GLY A 251 1.79 -1.92 -12.07
C GLY A 251 1.30 -2.08 -13.50
N ARG A 252 0.27 -1.34 -13.91
CA ARG A 252 -0.27 -1.35 -15.28
C ARG A 252 0.77 -0.92 -16.30
N ILE A 253 1.49 0.16 -16.02
CA ILE A 253 2.55 0.67 -16.92
C ILE A 253 3.65 -0.37 -17.08
N ILE A 254 4.17 -0.91 -15.98
CA ILE A 254 5.23 -1.93 -16.00
C ILE A 254 4.80 -3.14 -16.84
N LYS A 255 3.61 -3.68 -16.57
CA LYS A 255 3.08 -4.87 -17.27
C LYS A 255 2.69 -4.59 -18.72
N LYS A 256 2.29 -3.37 -19.05
CA LYS A 256 2.05 -2.97 -20.45
C LYS A 256 3.35 -2.92 -21.24
N LEU A 257 4.44 -2.46 -20.61
CA LEU A 257 5.77 -2.38 -21.22
C LEU A 257 6.54 -3.71 -21.16
N ASN A 258 6.29 -4.53 -20.16
CA ASN A 258 6.87 -5.86 -19.97
C ASN A 258 5.80 -6.81 -19.41
N PRO A 259 5.04 -7.52 -20.27
CA PRO A 259 3.90 -8.34 -19.86
C PRO A 259 4.24 -9.50 -18.91
N ASP A 260 5.48 -10.00 -18.97
CA ASP A 260 5.94 -11.12 -18.13
C ASP A 260 6.44 -10.67 -16.76
N ALA A 261 6.59 -9.35 -16.53
CA ALA A 261 7.09 -8.85 -15.27
C ALA A 261 6.08 -9.10 -14.11
N LYS A 262 6.63 -9.51 -12.97
CA LYS A 262 5.95 -9.52 -11.69
C LYS A 262 6.24 -8.22 -10.95
N VAL A 263 5.20 -7.60 -10.42
CA VAL A 263 5.32 -6.30 -9.74
C VAL A 263 5.03 -6.46 -8.27
N VAL A 264 5.99 -6.06 -7.44
CA VAL A 264 5.89 -6.04 -5.98
C VAL A 264 5.84 -4.60 -5.51
N PHE A 265 4.71 -4.18 -4.97
CA PHE A 265 4.64 -2.86 -4.34
C PHE A 265 5.25 -2.88 -2.94
N ILE A 266 6.01 -1.85 -2.60
CA ILE A 266 6.67 -1.69 -1.30
C ILE A 266 6.26 -0.37 -0.68
N GLY A 267 5.58 -0.44 0.50
CA GLY A 267 5.05 0.77 1.12
C GLY A 267 4.68 0.61 2.60
N PRO A 268 4.24 1.68 3.28
CA PRO A 268 3.98 1.68 4.72
C PRO A 268 2.59 1.14 5.10
N CYS A 269 1.85 0.49 4.17
CA CYS A 269 0.42 0.27 4.33
C CYS A 269 -0.01 -1.17 4.04
N ILE A 270 -0.64 -1.86 5.01
CA ILE A 270 -1.22 -3.19 4.81
C ILE A 270 -2.43 -3.15 3.88
N ALA A 271 -3.24 -2.08 3.92
CA ALA A 271 -4.43 -1.95 3.08
C ALA A 271 -4.11 -2.01 1.57
N LYS A 272 -2.88 -1.72 1.16
CA LYS A 272 -2.41 -1.91 -0.22
C LYS A 272 -2.42 -3.38 -0.66
N LYS A 273 -2.29 -4.34 0.28
CA LYS A 273 -2.47 -5.77 0.00
C LYS A 273 -3.90 -6.06 -0.46
N ALA A 274 -4.89 -5.45 0.19
CA ALA A 274 -6.30 -5.60 -0.18
C ALA A 274 -6.62 -4.89 -1.50
N GLU A 275 -6.09 -3.67 -1.73
CA GLU A 275 -6.27 -2.95 -2.99
C GLU A 275 -5.71 -3.73 -4.18
N ALA A 276 -4.52 -4.31 -4.06
CA ALA A 276 -3.90 -5.12 -5.11
C ALA A 276 -4.73 -6.36 -5.50
N LYS A 277 -5.68 -6.75 -4.64
CA LYS A 277 -6.56 -7.92 -4.86
C LYS A 277 -8.03 -7.54 -5.07
N ASP A 278 -8.33 -6.24 -5.16
CA ASP A 278 -9.65 -5.78 -5.61
C ASP A 278 -9.94 -6.38 -7.00
N LYS A 279 -11.14 -6.92 -7.20
CA LYS A 279 -11.50 -7.60 -8.45
C LYS A 279 -11.33 -6.73 -9.70
N GLU A 280 -11.53 -5.41 -9.55
CA GLU A 280 -11.39 -4.43 -10.63
C GLU A 280 -9.93 -4.10 -10.95
N LEU A 281 -9.01 -4.36 -10.00
CA LEU A 281 -7.59 -4.03 -10.04
C LEU A 281 -6.71 -5.29 -10.01
N SER A 282 -7.33 -6.47 -10.10
CA SER A 282 -6.64 -7.74 -10.04
C SER A 282 -5.66 -7.89 -11.22
N ASN A 283 -4.49 -8.47 -10.92
CA ASN A 283 -3.36 -8.67 -11.83
C ASN A 283 -2.52 -7.42 -12.15
N ASP A 284 -2.86 -6.23 -11.68
CA ASP A 284 -2.02 -5.04 -11.88
C ASP A 284 -0.77 -5.09 -10.97
N ILE A 285 -0.95 -5.55 -9.73
CA ILE A 285 0.12 -5.77 -8.73
C ILE A 285 0.07 -7.22 -8.27
N ASP A 286 1.21 -7.92 -8.34
CA ASP A 286 1.28 -9.33 -7.94
C ASP A 286 1.37 -9.47 -6.42
N PHE A 287 2.24 -8.67 -5.77
CA PHE A 287 2.50 -8.74 -4.34
C PHE A 287 2.65 -7.36 -3.71
N VAL A 288 2.47 -7.30 -2.39
CA VAL A 288 2.70 -6.09 -1.59
C VAL A 288 3.51 -6.45 -0.35
N LEU A 289 4.63 -5.76 -0.15
CA LEU A 289 5.44 -5.81 1.07
C LEU A 289 5.37 -4.48 1.83
N THR A 290 5.36 -4.57 3.14
CA THR A 290 5.44 -3.37 3.99
C THR A 290 6.90 -3.03 4.32
N PHE A 291 7.17 -1.77 4.73
CA PHE A 291 8.52 -1.37 5.14
C PHE A 291 9.05 -2.22 6.31
N GLN A 292 8.18 -2.60 7.26
CA GLN A 292 8.57 -3.48 8.37
C GLN A 292 8.94 -4.88 7.88
N GLU A 293 8.24 -5.41 6.88
CA GLU A 293 8.58 -6.69 6.28
C GLU A 293 9.92 -6.60 5.55
N VAL A 294 10.15 -5.54 4.78
CA VAL A 294 11.44 -5.31 4.08
C VAL A 294 12.59 -5.11 5.06
N ASP A 295 12.42 -4.37 6.15
CA ASP A 295 13.43 -4.23 7.21
C ASP A 295 13.83 -5.59 7.81
N SER A 296 12.83 -6.44 8.07
CA SER A 296 13.07 -7.81 8.55
C SER A 296 13.79 -8.68 7.50
N ILE A 297 13.46 -8.53 6.21
CA ILE A 297 14.14 -9.23 5.11
C ILE A 297 15.60 -8.78 5.02
N PHE A 298 15.86 -7.47 5.04
CA PHE A 298 17.23 -6.94 5.04
C PHE A 298 18.04 -7.50 6.20
N LYS A 299 17.48 -7.52 7.41
CA LYS A 299 18.13 -8.10 8.60
C LYS A 299 18.38 -9.60 8.47
N ALA A 300 17.41 -10.36 7.95
CA ALA A 300 17.53 -11.80 7.76
C ALA A 300 18.61 -12.19 6.74
N LEU A 301 18.83 -11.34 5.73
CA LEU A 301 19.79 -11.56 4.64
C LEU A 301 21.11 -10.80 4.84
N ASP A 302 21.31 -10.16 5.99
CA ASP A 302 22.49 -9.36 6.32
C ASP A 302 22.76 -8.22 5.28
N ILE A 303 21.67 -7.61 4.76
CA ILE A 303 21.71 -6.51 3.79
C ILE A 303 21.61 -5.18 4.54
N ASN A 304 22.61 -4.31 4.37
CA ASN A 304 22.59 -2.94 4.87
C ASN A 304 22.59 -1.95 3.68
N PRO A 305 21.47 -1.27 3.37
CA PRO A 305 21.40 -0.36 2.23
C PRO A 305 22.47 0.74 2.23
N SER A 306 22.89 1.23 3.42
CA SER A 306 23.86 2.30 3.52
C SER A 306 25.29 1.92 3.07
N THR A 307 25.55 0.63 2.86
CA THR A 307 26.87 0.12 2.45
C THR A 307 27.04 -0.01 0.95
N PHE A 308 25.99 0.23 0.16
CA PHE A 308 26.05 0.14 -1.30
C PHE A 308 26.42 1.48 -1.94
N ASP A 309 27.15 1.43 -3.05
CA ASP A 309 27.46 2.62 -3.86
C ASP A 309 26.23 3.20 -4.54
N GLY A 310 25.18 2.40 -4.69
CA GLY A 310 23.95 2.78 -5.37
C GLY A 310 23.93 2.42 -6.86
N VAL A 311 22.70 2.26 -7.40
CA VAL A 311 22.44 2.03 -8.82
C VAL A 311 21.53 3.17 -9.30
N PRO A 312 22.03 4.06 -10.20
CA PRO A 312 21.26 5.24 -10.63
C PRO A 312 19.94 4.86 -11.32
N THR A 313 18.89 5.61 -11.04
CA THR A 313 17.62 5.54 -11.78
C THR A 313 17.57 6.62 -12.85
N LYS A 314 16.75 6.41 -13.90
CA LYS A 314 16.45 7.39 -14.95
C LYS A 314 15.04 7.95 -14.84
N GLU A 315 14.15 7.26 -14.13
CA GLU A 315 12.77 7.66 -13.92
C GLU A 315 12.68 8.61 -12.72
N TYR A 316 12.90 9.90 -12.99
CA TYR A 316 12.79 10.94 -11.96
C TYR A 316 11.35 11.39 -11.80
N ALA A 317 10.80 11.18 -10.61
CA ALA A 317 9.51 11.75 -10.24
C ALA A 317 9.62 13.26 -9.99
N SER A 318 8.53 13.97 -10.26
CA SER A 318 8.43 15.40 -9.95
C SER A 318 8.38 15.65 -8.43
N LYS A 319 8.56 16.91 -8.05
CA LYS A 319 8.27 17.37 -6.69
C LYS A 319 6.85 16.98 -6.28
N GLY A 320 5.87 17.20 -7.16
CA GLY A 320 4.46 16.89 -6.93
C GLY A 320 4.22 15.42 -6.65
N GLY A 321 4.69 14.52 -7.50
CA GLY A 321 4.54 13.08 -7.33
C GLY A 321 5.14 12.55 -6.02
N ARG A 322 6.29 13.06 -5.60
CA ARG A 322 6.93 12.70 -4.33
C ARG A 322 6.13 13.18 -3.11
N LEU A 323 5.46 14.34 -3.21
CA LEU A 323 4.61 14.88 -2.15
C LEU A 323 3.37 14.02 -1.86
N TYR A 324 2.95 13.11 -2.74
CA TYR A 324 1.86 12.14 -2.48
C TYR A 324 2.08 11.30 -1.22
N ALA A 325 3.33 11.21 -0.75
CA ALA A 325 3.66 10.51 0.49
C ALA A 325 3.06 11.13 1.77
N ARG A 326 2.62 12.37 1.72
CA ARG A 326 2.11 13.10 2.90
C ARG A 326 0.79 13.80 2.64
N THR A 327 0.05 14.07 3.71
CA THR A 327 -1.20 14.85 3.66
C THR A 327 -0.97 16.21 3.03
N GLY A 328 -1.85 16.58 2.12
CA GLY A 328 -1.80 17.81 1.34
C GLY A 328 -0.86 17.73 0.13
N GLY A 329 -0.22 16.59 -0.10
CA GLY A 329 0.67 16.41 -1.25
C GLY A 329 -0.09 16.27 -2.56
N VAL A 330 -1.18 15.50 -2.54
CA VAL A 330 -2.05 15.31 -3.72
C VAL A 330 -2.66 16.63 -4.16
N SER A 331 -3.33 17.33 -3.23
CA SER A 331 -3.97 18.62 -3.54
C SER A 331 -2.97 19.68 -4.01
N THR A 332 -1.74 19.67 -3.49
CA THR A 332 -0.67 20.57 -3.95
C THR A 332 -0.25 20.21 -5.38
N ALA A 333 0.00 18.93 -5.68
CA ALA A 333 0.43 18.51 -7.00
C ALA A 333 -0.65 18.74 -8.06
N VAL A 334 -1.91 18.42 -7.74
CA VAL A 334 -3.06 18.62 -8.64
C VAL A 334 -3.29 20.10 -8.88
N TYR A 335 -3.19 20.96 -7.84
CA TYR A 335 -3.29 22.41 -8.00
C TYR A 335 -2.23 22.97 -8.95
N GLU A 336 -0.94 22.59 -8.74
CA GLU A 336 0.16 23.05 -9.59
C GLU A 336 -0.05 22.61 -11.06
N ALA A 337 -0.57 21.41 -11.29
CA ALA A 337 -0.90 20.95 -12.64
C ALA A 337 -2.11 21.69 -13.24
N ILE A 338 -3.15 22.01 -12.45
CA ILE A 338 -4.30 22.82 -12.90
C ILE A 338 -3.83 24.24 -13.24
N GLU A 339 -2.97 24.83 -12.40
CA GLU A 339 -2.44 26.20 -12.64
C GLU A 339 -1.65 26.28 -13.95
N GLU A 340 -0.91 25.21 -14.29
CA GLU A 340 -0.14 25.12 -15.53
C GLU A 340 -1.04 24.86 -16.75
N LEU A 341 -1.96 23.88 -16.66
CA LEU A 341 -2.77 23.44 -17.80
C LEU A 341 -4.02 24.29 -18.01
N TYR A 342 -4.63 24.77 -16.93
CA TYR A 342 -5.93 25.44 -16.92
C TYR A 342 -5.93 26.65 -15.97
N PRO A 343 -5.17 27.73 -16.27
CA PRO A 343 -4.98 28.87 -15.34
C PRO A 343 -6.27 29.51 -14.85
N GLU A 344 -7.31 29.55 -15.70
CA GLU A 344 -8.61 30.11 -15.30
C GLU A 344 -9.36 29.22 -14.30
N LYS A 345 -9.18 27.89 -14.39
CA LYS A 345 -9.77 26.92 -13.45
C LYS A 345 -9.08 26.90 -12.09
N SER A 346 -7.79 27.25 -12.05
CA SER A 346 -7.05 27.31 -10.78
C SER A 346 -7.66 28.33 -9.79
N LYS A 347 -8.34 29.36 -10.29
CA LYS A 347 -9.05 30.37 -9.48
C LYS A 347 -10.25 29.77 -8.70
N LEU A 348 -10.83 28.69 -9.22
CA LEU A 348 -11.92 27.96 -8.55
C LEU A 348 -11.41 26.96 -7.53
N PHE A 349 -10.15 26.52 -7.66
CA PHE A 349 -9.64 25.40 -6.86
C PHE A 349 -9.58 25.74 -5.36
N LYS A 350 -10.39 25.06 -4.58
CA LYS A 350 -10.46 25.22 -3.13
C LYS A 350 -10.41 23.84 -2.47
N SER A 351 -9.23 23.46 -1.98
CA SER A 351 -9.04 22.11 -1.41
C SER A 351 -9.20 22.09 0.10
N ILE A 352 -9.74 20.97 0.59
CA ILE A 352 -9.69 20.56 1.99
C ILE A 352 -8.94 19.24 2.12
N LYS A 353 -8.18 19.10 3.19
CA LYS A 353 -7.37 17.91 3.50
C LYS A 353 -7.92 17.25 4.75
N ALA A 354 -8.11 15.93 4.70
CA ALA A 354 -8.55 15.15 5.83
C ALA A 354 -7.54 14.04 6.13
N GLU A 355 -7.09 13.93 7.38
CA GLU A 355 -6.14 12.90 7.81
C GLU A 355 -6.61 12.15 9.05
N GLY A 356 -6.37 10.84 9.05
CA GLY A 356 -6.89 9.95 10.09
C GLY A 356 -8.41 9.74 9.99
N VAL A 357 -8.87 8.61 10.53
CA VAL A 357 -10.27 8.17 10.40
C VAL A 357 -11.27 9.22 10.90
N LYS A 358 -10.97 9.87 12.03
CA LYS A 358 -11.88 10.84 12.66
C LYS A 358 -12.11 12.04 11.76
N GLN A 359 -11.04 12.70 11.32
CA GLN A 359 -11.14 13.89 10.48
C GLN A 359 -11.72 13.58 9.10
N CYS A 360 -11.37 12.40 8.53
CA CYS A 360 -11.99 11.93 7.29
C CYS A 360 -13.52 11.85 7.41
N LYS A 361 -14.03 11.26 8.50
CA LYS A 361 -15.48 11.20 8.75
C LYS A 361 -16.11 12.58 8.89
N GLU A 362 -15.51 13.47 9.69
CA GLU A 362 -15.99 14.84 9.90
C GLU A 362 -16.09 15.63 8.57
N VAL A 363 -15.12 15.47 7.67
CA VAL A 363 -15.13 16.14 6.36
C VAL A 363 -16.20 15.52 5.45
N LEU A 364 -16.35 14.19 5.44
CA LEU A 364 -17.36 13.50 4.63
C LEU A 364 -18.79 13.80 5.13
N ASP A 365 -19.02 13.89 6.44
CA ASP A 365 -20.30 14.29 7.01
C ASP A 365 -20.69 15.71 6.54
N LYS A 366 -19.73 16.66 6.57
CA LYS A 366 -19.95 18.02 6.03
C LYS A 366 -20.22 18.03 4.54
N ALA A 367 -19.52 17.17 3.76
CA ALA A 367 -19.75 17.06 2.33
C ALA A 367 -21.17 16.55 2.02
N LEU A 368 -21.65 15.53 2.74
CA LEU A 368 -23.04 15.04 2.63
C LEU A 368 -24.07 16.12 2.94
N ASN A 369 -23.83 16.92 3.98
CA ASN A 369 -24.74 18.00 4.38
C ASN A 369 -24.60 19.26 3.52
N LYS A 370 -23.69 19.29 2.52
CA LYS A 370 -23.39 20.47 1.71
C LYS A 370 -22.90 21.68 2.52
N GLU A 371 -22.21 21.41 3.63
CA GLU A 371 -21.66 22.41 4.55
C GLU A 371 -20.17 22.67 4.29
N LEU A 372 -19.62 22.08 3.23
CA LEU A 372 -18.21 22.14 2.96
C LEU A 372 -17.88 23.38 2.08
N ASP A 373 -16.99 24.24 2.58
CA ASP A 373 -16.48 25.36 1.81
C ASP A 373 -15.19 24.95 1.04
N ALA A 374 -15.33 23.94 0.17
CA ALA A 374 -14.28 23.42 -0.70
C ALA A 374 -14.90 22.62 -1.84
N ASN A 375 -14.18 22.55 -2.97
CA ASN A 375 -14.59 21.78 -4.16
C ASN A 375 -13.61 20.68 -4.56
N PHE A 376 -12.55 20.48 -3.75
CA PHE A 376 -11.61 19.37 -3.89
C PHE A 376 -11.31 18.78 -2.51
N ILE A 377 -11.57 17.49 -2.32
CA ILE A 377 -11.28 16.79 -1.05
C ILE A 377 -10.14 15.80 -1.23
N GLU A 378 -9.05 16.00 -0.47
CA GLU A 378 -8.00 15.01 -0.28
C GLU A 378 -8.19 14.29 1.04
N GLY A 379 -8.30 12.95 1.02
CA GLY A 379 -8.46 12.13 2.22
C GLY A 379 -7.36 11.10 2.39
N MET A 380 -6.74 11.07 3.58
CA MET A 380 -5.72 10.12 3.99
C MET A 380 -6.16 9.40 5.26
N GLY A 381 -6.30 8.06 5.23
CA GLY A 381 -6.70 7.29 6.39
C GLY A 381 -5.73 7.33 7.57
N CYS A 382 -4.47 7.68 7.33
CA CYS A 382 -3.43 7.83 8.36
C CYS A 382 -3.13 9.30 8.63
N ILE A 383 -2.84 9.65 9.89
CA ILE A 383 -2.41 11.01 10.27
C ILE A 383 -1.01 11.25 9.72
N GLY A 384 -0.84 12.33 8.96
CA GLY A 384 0.39 12.67 8.23
C GLY A 384 0.44 12.09 6.81
N GLY A 385 -0.56 11.29 6.39
CA GLY A 385 -0.55 10.58 5.11
C GLY A 385 0.25 9.27 5.17
N CYS A 386 0.85 8.86 4.04
CA CYS A 386 1.60 7.61 3.95
C CYS A 386 2.85 7.57 4.84
N VAL A 387 3.50 8.71 5.11
CA VAL A 387 4.63 8.79 6.07
C VAL A 387 4.22 8.41 7.49
N GLY A 388 2.93 8.57 7.84
CA GLY A 388 2.33 8.11 9.10
C GLY A 388 1.64 6.75 8.99
N GLY A 389 1.94 5.99 7.95
CA GLY A 389 1.36 4.67 7.74
C GLY A 389 1.71 3.68 8.85
N PRO A 390 0.86 2.67 9.11
CA PRO A 390 1.01 1.78 10.27
C PRO A 390 2.27 0.90 10.22
N LYS A 391 2.94 0.82 9.09
CA LYS A 391 4.17 0.03 8.91
C LYS A 391 5.38 0.90 8.52
N ALA A 392 5.32 2.21 8.80
CA ALA A 392 6.49 3.08 8.76
C ALA A 392 7.48 2.71 9.88
N LEU A 393 8.77 2.90 9.62
CA LEU A 393 9.87 2.57 10.56
C LEU A 393 10.30 3.76 11.41
N ILE A 394 9.98 4.97 10.93
CA ILE A 394 10.34 6.23 11.58
C ILE A 394 9.09 7.04 11.94
N PRO A 395 9.18 7.98 12.90
CA PRO A 395 8.09 8.90 13.21
C PRO A 395 7.63 9.70 11.99
N LYS A 396 6.32 9.92 11.88
CA LYS A 396 5.70 10.62 10.72
C LYS A 396 6.25 12.03 10.51
N GLU A 397 6.59 12.74 11.57
CA GLU A 397 7.17 14.09 11.52
C GLU A 397 8.53 14.04 10.80
N GLN A 398 9.34 13.05 11.12
CA GLN A 398 10.64 12.84 10.50
C GLN A 398 10.49 12.37 9.05
N GLY A 399 9.58 11.41 8.79
CA GLY A 399 9.27 10.96 7.44
C GLY A 399 8.80 12.09 6.52
N LYS A 400 7.97 13.02 7.05
CA LYS A 400 7.55 14.22 6.32
C LYS A 400 8.74 15.10 5.94
N VAL A 401 9.67 15.35 6.86
CA VAL A 401 10.87 16.16 6.60
C VAL A 401 11.70 15.54 5.48
N TYR A 402 11.90 14.23 5.48
CA TYR A 402 12.69 13.56 4.44
C TYR A 402 11.99 13.59 3.08
N VAL A 403 10.67 13.37 3.05
CA VAL A 403 9.87 13.47 1.82
C VAL A 403 9.91 14.90 1.26
N ASP A 404 9.67 15.91 2.08
CA ASP A 404 9.69 17.31 1.65
C ASP A 404 11.10 17.70 1.11
N ARG A 405 12.18 17.25 1.77
CA ARG A 405 13.56 17.45 1.31
C ARG A 405 13.79 16.82 -0.06
N LEU A 406 13.42 15.54 -0.23
CA LEU A 406 13.56 14.83 -1.50
C LEU A 406 12.73 15.49 -2.61
N ALA A 407 11.50 15.90 -2.31
CA ALA A 407 10.61 16.56 -3.25
C ALA A 407 11.18 17.91 -3.72
N ILE A 408 11.66 18.74 -2.79
CA ILE A 408 12.26 20.05 -3.12
C ILE A 408 13.51 19.91 -4.01
N THR A 409 14.30 18.85 -3.80
CA THR A 409 15.52 18.59 -4.60
C THR A 409 15.23 17.93 -5.94
N SER A 410 13.98 17.53 -6.24
CA SER A 410 13.62 16.97 -7.54
C SER A 410 13.98 17.96 -8.67
N PRO A 411 14.65 17.50 -9.74
CA PRO A 411 14.94 18.34 -10.91
C PRO A 411 13.65 18.77 -11.62
N ILE A 412 12.61 17.95 -11.56
CA ILE A 412 11.28 18.21 -12.15
C ILE A 412 10.37 18.79 -11.07
N LYS A 413 9.86 20.02 -11.29
CA LYS A 413 9.02 20.72 -10.29
C LYS A 413 7.54 20.38 -10.44
N ILE A 414 7.04 20.36 -11.66
CA ILE A 414 5.66 20.05 -12.01
C ILE A 414 5.63 18.82 -12.92
N ALA A 415 4.65 17.95 -12.75
CA ALA A 415 4.53 16.70 -13.50
C ALA A 415 4.57 16.90 -15.02
N THR A 416 3.95 17.98 -15.51
CA THR A 416 3.89 18.36 -16.94
C THR A 416 5.25 18.64 -17.59
N HIS A 417 6.31 18.81 -16.79
CA HIS A 417 7.68 19.11 -17.30
C HIS A 417 8.57 17.86 -17.38
N SER A 418 8.02 16.66 -17.22
CA SER A 418 8.78 15.40 -17.23
C SER A 418 8.88 14.83 -18.64
N THR A 419 10.02 15.03 -19.30
CA THR A 419 10.30 14.43 -20.63
C THR A 419 10.35 12.90 -20.59
N THR A 420 10.89 12.32 -19.51
CA THR A 420 10.86 10.86 -19.31
C THR A 420 9.43 10.32 -19.19
N MET A 421 8.53 11.09 -18.56
CA MET A 421 7.12 10.73 -18.50
C MET A 421 6.48 10.76 -19.89
N GLU A 422 6.76 11.79 -20.69
CA GLU A 422 6.28 11.87 -22.08
C GLU A 422 6.75 10.68 -22.92
N GLU A 423 8.03 10.27 -22.79
CA GLU A 423 8.55 9.09 -23.46
C GLU A 423 7.82 7.79 -23.07
N VAL A 424 7.51 7.62 -21.78
CA VAL A 424 6.76 6.46 -21.28
C VAL A 424 5.31 6.51 -21.76
N LEU A 425 4.64 7.67 -21.68
CA LEU A 425 3.27 7.86 -22.14
C LEU A 425 3.15 7.59 -23.65
N SER A 426 4.11 8.03 -24.45
CA SER A 426 4.14 7.74 -25.90
C SER A 426 4.16 6.24 -26.20
N LYS A 427 4.85 5.42 -25.39
CA LYS A 427 4.81 3.95 -25.52
C LYS A 427 3.46 3.34 -25.11
N LEU A 428 2.59 4.12 -24.49
CA LEU A 428 1.23 3.76 -24.09
C LEU A 428 0.18 4.36 -25.04
N ASP A 429 0.60 4.91 -26.19
CA ASP A 429 -0.23 5.60 -27.17
C ASP A 429 -0.85 6.92 -26.68
N ILE A 430 -0.25 7.53 -25.65
CA ILE A 430 -0.60 8.85 -25.10
C ILE A 430 0.52 9.80 -25.54
N ASN A 431 0.29 10.57 -26.61
CA ASN A 431 1.36 11.33 -27.29
C ASN A 431 1.34 12.83 -26.94
N SER A 432 0.32 13.28 -26.21
CA SER A 432 0.21 14.67 -25.78
C SER A 432 -0.62 14.80 -24.50
N LEU A 433 -0.48 15.92 -23.80
CA LEU A 433 -1.32 16.22 -22.63
C LEU A 433 -2.81 16.31 -22.97
N LYS A 434 -3.16 16.66 -24.22
CA LYS A 434 -4.56 16.63 -24.70
C LYS A 434 -5.15 15.23 -24.74
N ASP A 435 -4.33 14.19 -24.88
CA ASP A 435 -4.80 12.81 -24.88
C ASP A 435 -5.35 12.40 -23.51
N PHE A 436 -5.04 13.14 -22.43
CA PHE A 436 -5.65 12.94 -21.13
C PHE A 436 -7.15 13.34 -21.07
N GLU A 437 -7.65 14.11 -22.04
CA GLU A 437 -9.06 14.43 -22.22
C GLU A 437 -9.82 13.27 -22.87
N ASP A 438 -9.13 12.32 -23.51
CA ASP A 438 -9.69 11.12 -24.13
C ASP A 438 -9.70 9.95 -23.14
N GLU A 439 -10.88 9.57 -22.66
CA GLU A 439 -11.06 8.49 -21.69
C GLU A 439 -10.60 7.12 -22.21
N GLU A 440 -10.72 6.83 -23.51
CA GLU A 440 -10.27 5.56 -24.08
C GLU A 440 -8.73 5.46 -24.08
N LYS A 441 -8.04 6.53 -24.42
CA LYS A 441 -6.57 6.58 -24.36
C LYS A 441 -6.04 6.47 -22.92
N THR A 442 -6.73 7.11 -21.98
CA THR A 442 -6.33 7.13 -20.55
C THR A 442 -6.97 6.02 -19.72
N ARG A 443 -7.64 5.06 -20.36
CA ARG A 443 -8.28 3.91 -19.69
C ARG A 443 -7.34 3.15 -18.76
N ILE A 444 -6.05 3.14 -19.06
CA ILE A 444 -5.01 2.54 -18.20
C ILE A 444 -4.98 3.17 -16.79
N PHE A 445 -5.41 4.42 -16.64
CA PHE A 445 -5.46 5.16 -15.37
C PHE A 445 -6.84 5.18 -14.71
N HIS A 446 -7.83 4.48 -15.28
CA HIS A 446 -9.21 4.47 -14.79
C HIS A 446 -9.55 3.22 -13.99
N ARG A 447 -10.47 3.39 -13.04
CA ARG A 447 -11.22 2.33 -12.38
C ARG A 447 -12.72 2.64 -12.42
N LYS A 448 -13.53 1.60 -12.27
CA LYS A 448 -14.98 1.75 -12.07
C LYS A 448 -15.27 1.59 -10.57
N PHE A 449 -16.14 2.43 -10.04
CA PHE A 449 -16.69 2.27 -8.70
C PHE A 449 -18.08 1.65 -8.84
N ASN A 450 -18.17 0.32 -8.64
CA ASN A 450 -19.44 -0.42 -8.67
C ASN A 450 -20.03 -0.49 -7.27
#